data_1cac1569e6a2bb7c7d5f9e905f3f3fc6
#
_entry.id   1cac1569e6a2bb7c7d5f9e905f3f3fc6
#
_cell.length_a   1.000
_cell.length_b   1.000
_cell.length_c   1.000
_cell.angle_alpha   90.00
_cell.angle_beta   90.00
_cell.angle_gamma   90.00
#
_symmetry.space_group_name_H-M   'P 1'
#
loop_
_entity.id
_entity.type
_entity.pdbx_description
1 polymer ?
#
loop_
_entity_poly.entity_id
_entity_poly.type
_entity_poly.pdbx_seq_one_letter_code
_entity_poly.pdbx_strand_id
1 'polypeptide(L)'
;MLSSIRKRYVAALLVPLFLWVAVLASSEPNAADAPPASPPPVSLPLPDPIERDLDAIRAGDTLTVLTTYNSTSYFLYRGQPMGYEYDLLRRFAEDERLTLQMRLVPRDSLLVHLLRGEGDIAAGRLIPDAADSAFVRYSRALYETEPVLVQRDGPPDADAGGPVVDALDSLALATLADSLADAYLPDSVELRARLVQAPRELADEEVAVPEASPFVDDLVELADTISGDIEVVEVDTSTEELIRRVAAARLDFAVSPENVGRLSESKYANLVVRPSLGEPHAVAWGVRANAPALRAALDAWIVGERASAFWNTTYRRYFVDRRGYRERIASTYLTGETGTLSDYDALFQANADTIGWDWRLLAAQAYQESRFRPNARSWAGAQGLLQLMPATGREFGVTDPNDPADNVAAAVRFLAWLQTYWDGEIADPQERLKFVLASYNTGHGHVEDARRLAVKHGDDPNRWEDVAYWLLQKSKRAVYTDPVVKYGFARGLEPVTYVAHILERWTHYQQFVG
;
A
#
# COMPACT_ATOMS: atom_id res chain seq x y z
N MET A 1 -33.95 -8.10 -36.43
CA MET A 1 -34.02 -6.69 -36.86
C MET A 1 -34.48 -5.88 -35.66
N LEU A 2 -33.62 -5.63 -34.69
CA LEU A 2 -33.78 -4.71 -33.54
C LEU A 2 -32.60 -4.92 -32.57
N SER A 3 -31.38 -4.76 -33.06
CA SER A 3 -30.18 -4.83 -32.19
C SER A 3 -29.15 -3.71 -32.48
N SER A 4 -29.59 -2.58 -33.06
CA SER A 4 -28.68 -1.49 -33.43
C SER A 4 -28.98 -0.13 -32.79
N ILE A 5 -29.61 -0.11 -31.58
CA ILE A 5 -29.98 1.16 -30.92
C ILE A 5 -29.47 1.18 -29.47
N ARG A 6 -28.18 0.96 -29.24
CA ARG A 6 -27.56 1.25 -27.93
C ARG A 6 -26.15 1.85 -27.97
N LYS A 7 -25.72 2.30 -29.13
CA LYS A 7 -24.45 3.04 -29.23
C LYS A 7 -24.67 4.49 -29.66
N ARG A 8 -25.31 5.33 -28.85
CA ARG A 8 -25.31 6.80 -29.04
C ARG A 8 -26.13 7.49 -27.97
N TYR A 9 -25.52 7.87 -26.89
CA TYR A 9 -25.94 9.02 -26.09
C TYR A 9 -24.84 9.38 -25.08
N VAL A 10 -23.78 10.01 -25.52
CA VAL A 10 -23.16 11.18 -24.87
C VAL A 10 -22.37 11.90 -25.97
N ALA A 11 -22.98 12.80 -26.63
CA ALA A 11 -22.46 14.02 -27.26
C ALA A 11 -23.43 14.49 -28.36
N ALA A 12 -24.39 15.26 -27.99
CA ALA A 12 -25.10 16.10 -28.96
C ALA A 12 -25.74 17.28 -28.22
N LEU A 13 -25.11 18.41 -28.32
CA LEU A 13 -25.82 19.68 -28.34
C LEU A 13 -25.06 20.67 -29.26
N LEU A 14 -25.84 21.11 -30.23
CA LEU A 14 -25.70 22.29 -31.10
C LEU A 14 -25.33 22.06 -32.58
N VAL A 15 -26.36 22.16 -33.33
CA VAL A 15 -26.70 22.34 -34.74
C VAL A 15 -26.19 23.69 -35.28
N PRO A 16 -26.02 23.92 -36.63
CA PRO A 16 -27.11 23.88 -37.59
C PRO A 16 -26.82 23.28 -38.98
N LEU A 17 -27.88 22.73 -39.53
CA LEU A 17 -28.30 22.54 -40.91
C LEU A 17 -27.62 23.39 -41.99
N PHE A 18 -26.99 22.74 -43.01
CA PHE A 18 -26.93 23.24 -44.37
C PHE A 18 -26.98 22.10 -45.40
N LEU A 19 -27.98 22.16 -46.23
CA LEU A 19 -28.14 21.36 -47.45
C LEU A 19 -27.02 21.69 -48.43
N TRP A 20 -26.40 20.67 -49.06
CA TRP A 20 -25.89 20.78 -50.44
C TRP A 20 -25.95 19.46 -51.19
N VAL A 21 -26.32 19.60 -52.43
CA VAL A 21 -26.71 18.65 -53.45
C VAL A 21 -25.51 17.85 -53.95
N ALA A 22 -25.77 16.56 -54.27
CA ALA A 22 -24.84 15.64 -54.89
C ALA A 22 -24.43 16.07 -56.29
N VAL A 23 -23.14 15.96 -56.57
CA VAL A 23 -22.60 15.76 -57.91
C VAL A 23 -21.62 14.60 -57.87
N LEU A 24 -21.99 13.53 -58.55
CA LEU A 24 -21.11 12.40 -58.83
C LEU A 24 -20.04 12.83 -59.81
N ALA A 25 -18.79 12.80 -59.41
CA ALA A 25 -17.65 12.75 -60.28
C ALA A 25 -16.65 11.73 -59.74
N SER A 26 -16.44 10.67 -60.49
CA SER A 26 -15.39 9.70 -60.32
C SER A 26 -14.02 10.36 -60.38
N SER A 27 -13.30 10.37 -59.27
CA SER A 27 -11.86 10.63 -59.24
C SER A 27 -11.18 9.59 -58.37
N GLU A 28 -10.14 8.97 -58.89
CA GLU A 28 -9.25 8.04 -58.20
C GLU A 28 -8.70 8.67 -56.92
N PRO A 29 -8.53 7.93 -55.81
CA PRO A 29 -7.98 8.50 -54.59
C PRO A 29 -6.52 8.90 -54.79
N ASN A 30 -6.30 10.20 -54.69
CA ASN A 30 -4.95 10.78 -54.68
C ASN A 30 -4.22 10.36 -53.41
N ALA A 31 -2.99 9.87 -53.53
CA ALA A 31 -2.13 9.41 -52.44
C ALA A 31 -1.77 10.50 -51.38
N ALA A 32 -2.41 11.65 -51.41
CA ALA A 32 -2.20 12.79 -50.51
C ALA A 32 -3.20 12.87 -49.34
N ASP A 33 -4.24 12.01 -49.30
CA ASP A 33 -5.30 12.04 -48.27
C ASP A 33 -5.18 10.90 -47.23
N ALA A 34 -4.00 10.28 -47.07
CA ALA A 34 -3.75 9.43 -45.93
C ALA A 34 -3.67 10.30 -44.67
N PRO A 35 -4.39 9.97 -43.56
CA PRO A 35 -4.23 10.69 -42.31
C PRO A 35 -2.74 10.66 -41.93
N PRO A 36 -2.19 11.76 -41.35
CA PRO A 36 -0.80 11.78 -40.93
C PRO A 36 -0.54 10.60 -40.01
N ALA A 37 0.49 9.81 -40.33
CA ALA A 37 0.93 8.72 -39.46
C ALA A 37 1.06 9.27 -38.06
N SER A 38 0.48 8.55 -37.08
CA SER A 38 0.64 8.87 -35.68
C SER A 38 2.14 9.09 -35.42
N PRO A 39 2.53 10.17 -34.73
CA PRO A 39 3.93 10.36 -34.39
C PRO A 39 4.43 9.10 -33.69
N PRO A 40 5.67 8.64 -33.99
CA PRO A 40 6.22 7.48 -33.28
C PRO A 40 6.14 7.74 -31.78
N PRO A 41 5.88 6.71 -30.97
CA PRO A 41 5.83 6.86 -29.51
C PRO A 41 7.12 7.56 -29.08
N VAL A 42 6.96 8.67 -28.35
CA VAL A 42 8.09 9.40 -27.78
C VAL A 42 8.73 8.46 -26.75
N SER A 43 9.75 7.72 -27.19
CA SER A 43 10.59 6.98 -26.27
C SER A 43 11.35 8.02 -25.44
N LEU A 44 10.89 8.25 -24.22
CA LEU A 44 11.68 9.01 -23.27
C LEU A 44 13.03 8.30 -23.13
N PRO A 45 14.16 9.03 -23.22
CA PRO A 45 15.46 8.41 -23.03
C PRO A 45 15.49 7.77 -21.64
N LEU A 46 15.87 6.49 -21.61
CA LEU A 46 16.10 5.81 -20.34
C LEU A 46 17.16 6.59 -19.56
N PRO A 47 16.97 6.77 -18.25
CA PRO A 47 17.96 7.43 -17.42
C PRO A 47 19.29 6.65 -17.45
N ASP A 48 20.39 7.34 -17.23
CA ASP A 48 21.70 6.70 -17.10
C ASP A 48 21.63 5.58 -16.03
N PRO A 49 22.23 4.42 -16.27
CA PRO A 49 22.18 3.30 -15.33
C PRO A 49 22.76 3.69 -13.97
N ILE A 50 21.95 3.58 -12.92
CA ILE A 50 22.39 3.83 -11.55
C ILE A 50 23.15 2.61 -11.06
N GLU A 51 24.42 2.79 -10.70
CA GLU A 51 25.24 1.74 -10.10
C GLU A 51 24.95 1.63 -8.60
N ARG A 52 23.99 0.80 -8.24
CA ARG A 52 23.64 0.48 -6.86
C ARG A 52 23.23 -0.99 -6.78
N ASP A 53 24.14 -1.83 -6.30
CA ASP A 53 23.95 -3.26 -6.04
C ASP A 53 24.07 -3.54 -4.53
N LEU A 54 24.03 -4.77 -4.10
CA LEU A 54 23.93 -5.22 -2.71
C LEU A 54 24.97 -4.59 -1.78
N ASP A 55 26.23 -4.47 -2.20
CA ASP A 55 27.27 -3.87 -1.36
C ASP A 55 27.03 -2.38 -1.10
N ALA A 56 26.55 -1.64 -2.10
CA ALA A 56 26.16 -0.23 -1.92
C ALA A 56 24.90 -0.08 -1.05
N ILE A 57 23.96 -1.03 -1.15
CA ILE A 57 22.77 -1.10 -0.30
C ILE A 57 23.19 -1.35 1.15
N ARG A 58 24.06 -2.33 1.40
CA ARG A 58 24.61 -2.63 2.73
C ARG A 58 25.38 -1.46 3.33
N ALA A 59 26.16 -0.76 2.52
CA ALA A 59 26.89 0.43 2.95
C ALA A 59 25.96 1.60 3.34
N GLY A 60 24.78 1.70 2.72
CA GLY A 60 23.74 2.68 3.03
C GLY A 60 22.73 2.22 4.08
N ASP A 61 22.84 1.01 4.60
CA ASP A 61 21.99 0.40 5.65
C ASP A 61 20.48 0.40 5.33
N THR A 62 20.08 0.69 4.10
CA THR A 62 18.68 0.81 3.70
C THR A 62 18.40 0.09 2.39
N LEU A 63 17.39 -0.80 2.44
CA LEU A 63 16.78 -1.46 1.28
C LEU A 63 15.48 -0.77 0.93
N THR A 64 15.43 -0.10 -0.22
CA THR A 64 14.23 0.59 -0.70
C THR A 64 13.46 -0.31 -1.66
N VAL A 65 12.19 -0.57 -1.34
CA VAL A 65 11.28 -1.39 -2.16
C VAL A 65 10.16 -0.51 -2.72
N LEU A 66 10.06 -0.49 -4.04
CA LEU A 66 8.94 0.10 -4.76
C LEU A 66 7.80 -0.90 -4.82
N THR A 67 6.60 -0.48 -4.50
CA THR A 67 5.43 -1.36 -4.47
C THR A 67 4.15 -0.62 -4.79
N THR A 68 3.08 -1.38 -5.00
CA THR A 68 1.73 -0.85 -5.19
C THR A 68 0.84 -1.23 -4.02
N TYR A 69 -0.14 -0.39 -3.71
CA TYR A 69 -1.20 -0.76 -2.77
C TYR A 69 -2.08 -1.88 -3.34
N ASN A 70 -2.28 -2.93 -2.56
CA ASN A 70 -3.29 -3.97 -2.85
C ASN A 70 -3.52 -4.84 -1.60
N SER A 71 -4.63 -5.56 -1.56
CA SER A 71 -5.12 -6.29 -0.38
C SER A 71 -4.28 -7.49 0.06
N THR A 72 -3.28 -7.90 -0.71
CA THR A 72 -2.49 -9.10 -0.43
C THR A 72 -0.99 -8.86 -0.33
N SER A 73 -0.41 -7.93 -1.13
CA SER A 73 1.04 -7.73 -1.20
C SER A 73 1.55 -6.68 -0.23
N TYR A 74 0.90 -5.51 -0.17
CA TYR A 74 1.24 -4.43 0.75
C TYR A 74 0.03 -3.54 1.03
N PHE A 75 -0.35 -3.42 2.27
CA PHE A 75 -1.47 -2.60 2.76
C PHE A 75 -1.28 -2.22 4.23
N LEU A 76 -2.06 -1.24 4.68
CA LEU A 76 -2.09 -0.81 6.06
C LEU A 76 -3.43 -1.22 6.69
N TYR A 77 -3.36 -2.00 7.77
CA TYR A 77 -4.53 -2.49 8.48
C TYR A 77 -4.41 -2.22 9.98
N ARG A 78 -5.35 -1.47 10.55
CA ARG A 78 -5.34 -1.06 11.97
C ARG A 78 -4.00 -0.45 12.38
N GLY A 79 -3.44 0.41 11.54
CA GLY A 79 -2.17 1.06 11.77
C GLY A 79 -0.93 0.17 11.67
N GLN A 80 -1.07 -1.08 11.18
CA GLN A 80 0.05 -1.99 10.98
C GLN A 80 0.28 -2.25 9.49
N PRO A 81 1.49 -2.04 8.95
CA PRO A 81 1.87 -2.50 7.63
C PRO A 81 1.79 -4.03 7.55
N MET A 82 1.14 -4.53 6.52
CA MET A 82 0.90 -5.94 6.29
C MET A 82 0.96 -6.25 4.79
N GLY A 83 1.09 -7.53 4.46
CA GLY A 83 1.06 -8.05 3.11
C GLY A 83 2.02 -9.20 2.93
N TYR A 84 1.75 -10.06 1.95
CA TYR A 84 2.58 -11.23 1.68
C TYR A 84 4.00 -10.82 1.28
N GLU A 85 4.12 -9.95 0.27
CA GLU A 85 5.42 -9.48 -0.19
C GLU A 85 6.10 -8.60 0.87
N TYR A 86 5.34 -7.75 1.59
CA TYR A 86 5.86 -6.96 2.69
C TYR A 86 6.48 -7.83 3.81
N ASP A 87 5.75 -8.86 4.28
CA ASP A 87 6.25 -9.72 5.36
C ASP A 87 7.52 -10.49 4.93
N LEU A 88 7.59 -10.95 3.66
CA LEU A 88 8.77 -11.60 3.11
C LEU A 88 9.97 -10.64 2.99
N LEU A 89 9.74 -9.45 2.42
CA LEU A 89 10.79 -8.42 2.24
C LEU A 89 11.31 -7.90 3.59
N ARG A 90 10.42 -7.73 4.57
CA ARG A 90 10.81 -7.37 5.92
C ARG A 90 11.74 -8.43 6.52
N ARG A 91 11.39 -9.70 6.37
CA ARG A 91 12.23 -10.80 6.86
C ARG A 91 13.57 -10.86 6.12
N PHE A 92 13.59 -10.67 4.81
CA PHE A 92 14.83 -10.58 4.03
C PHE A 92 15.73 -9.43 4.51
N ALA A 93 15.15 -8.23 4.70
CA ALA A 93 15.90 -7.08 5.20
C ALA A 93 16.46 -7.31 6.62
N GLU A 94 15.66 -7.93 7.52
CA GLU A 94 16.12 -8.32 8.87
C GLU A 94 17.31 -9.29 8.81
N ASP A 95 17.25 -10.31 7.95
CA ASP A 95 18.33 -11.30 7.79
C ASP A 95 19.60 -10.68 7.19
N GLU A 96 19.44 -9.71 6.28
CA GLU A 96 20.54 -8.92 5.70
C GLU A 96 21.01 -7.76 6.61
N ARG A 97 20.33 -7.52 7.72
CA ARG A 97 20.57 -6.41 8.68
C ARG A 97 20.40 -5.02 8.04
N LEU A 98 19.40 -4.90 7.18
CA LEU A 98 19.05 -3.67 6.48
C LEU A 98 17.76 -3.08 7.06
N THR A 99 17.65 -1.78 7.02
CA THR A 99 16.39 -1.06 7.25
C THR A 99 15.52 -1.17 6.01
N LEU A 100 14.32 -1.74 6.13
CA LEU A 100 13.37 -1.80 5.02
C LEU A 100 12.63 -0.48 4.87
N GLN A 101 12.66 0.09 3.67
CA GLN A 101 11.85 1.23 3.29
C GLN A 101 10.89 0.86 2.15
N MET A 102 9.58 0.87 2.43
CA MET A 102 8.57 0.69 1.39
C MET A 102 8.19 2.03 0.77
N ARG A 103 8.05 2.08 -0.54
CA ARG A 103 7.61 3.27 -1.27
C ARG A 103 6.50 2.90 -2.25
N LEU A 104 5.33 3.52 -2.08
CA LEU A 104 4.20 3.36 -2.98
C LEU A 104 4.43 4.16 -4.26
N VAL A 105 4.21 3.51 -5.38
CA VAL A 105 4.24 4.11 -6.72
C VAL A 105 3.10 3.54 -7.56
N PRO A 106 2.61 4.25 -8.59
CA PRO A 106 1.64 3.71 -9.52
C PRO A 106 2.17 2.46 -10.23
N ARG A 107 1.26 1.52 -10.57
CA ARG A 107 1.64 0.24 -11.17
C ARG A 107 2.32 0.39 -12.53
N ASP A 108 1.78 1.25 -13.38
CA ASP A 108 2.26 1.55 -14.73
C ASP A 108 3.69 2.12 -14.77
N SER A 109 4.09 2.79 -13.70
CA SER A 109 5.40 3.44 -13.59
C SER A 109 6.38 2.70 -12.65
N LEU A 110 5.98 1.57 -12.05
CA LEU A 110 6.78 0.84 -11.06
C LEU A 110 8.20 0.51 -11.56
N LEU A 111 8.33 -0.05 -12.77
CA LEU A 111 9.63 -0.37 -13.35
C LEU A 111 10.41 0.87 -13.78
N VAL A 112 9.73 1.94 -14.20
CA VAL A 112 10.38 3.23 -14.51
C VAL A 112 11.04 3.83 -13.28
N HIS A 113 10.36 3.81 -12.12
CA HIS A 113 10.93 4.27 -10.85
C HIS A 113 12.11 3.40 -10.41
N LEU A 114 12.04 2.06 -10.63
CA LEU A 114 13.16 1.15 -10.37
C LEU A 114 14.40 1.52 -11.22
N LEU A 115 14.20 1.77 -12.51
CA LEU A 115 15.29 2.13 -13.44
C LEU A 115 15.88 3.50 -13.15
N ARG A 116 15.10 4.41 -12.59
CA ARG A 116 15.59 5.71 -12.07
C ARG A 116 16.35 5.61 -10.76
N GLY A 117 16.46 4.41 -10.17
CA GLY A 117 17.14 4.18 -8.89
C GLY A 117 16.39 4.72 -7.68
N GLU A 118 15.11 4.95 -7.81
CA GLU A 118 14.26 5.40 -6.71
C GLU A 118 13.91 4.28 -5.73
N GLY A 119 14.29 3.04 -6.07
CA GLY A 119 14.27 1.86 -5.23
C GLY A 119 15.24 0.81 -5.73
N ASP A 120 15.43 -0.23 -4.93
CA ASP A 120 16.35 -1.34 -5.19
C ASP A 120 15.60 -2.57 -5.73
N ILE A 121 14.36 -2.77 -5.26
CA ILE A 121 13.47 -3.87 -5.62
C ILE A 121 12.13 -3.29 -6.06
N ALA A 122 11.54 -3.85 -7.11
CA ALA A 122 10.15 -3.67 -7.49
C ALA A 122 9.34 -4.89 -7.05
N ALA A 123 8.27 -4.66 -6.26
CA ALA A 123 7.37 -5.66 -5.72
C ALA A 123 5.92 -5.19 -5.89
N GLY A 124 4.98 -6.09 -6.13
CA GLY A 124 3.57 -5.72 -6.36
C GLY A 124 2.88 -6.68 -7.29
N ARG A 125 3.06 -7.98 -7.07
CA ARG A 125 2.52 -9.05 -7.92
C ARG A 125 3.04 -8.94 -9.36
N LEU A 126 4.36 -8.71 -9.51
CA LEU A 126 4.96 -8.65 -10.83
C LEU A 126 5.03 -10.04 -11.47
N ILE A 127 4.59 -10.13 -12.70
CA ILE A 127 4.80 -11.28 -13.58
C ILE A 127 5.98 -10.94 -14.49
N PRO A 128 7.01 -11.79 -14.57
CA PRO A 128 8.15 -11.57 -15.45
C PRO A 128 7.73 -11.46 -16.91
N ASP A 129 8.13 -10.36 -17.55
CA ASP A 129 7.98 -10.17 -18.99
C ASP A 129 9.34 -10.26 -19.69
N ALA A 130 9.37 -10.93 -20.84
CA ALA A 130 10.55 -11.01 -21.67
C ALA A 130 10.97 -9.66 -22.26
N ALA A 131 10.02 -8.75 -22.50
CA ALA A 131 10.27 -7.40 -23.00
C ALA A 131 11.12 -6.57 -22.01
N ASP A 132 10.95 -6.79 -20.72
CA ASP A 132 11.71 -6.08 -19.67
C ASP A 132 13.15 -6.60 -19.53
N SER A 133 13.46 -7.75 -20.13
CA SER A 133 14.69 -8.49 -19.88
C SER A 133 16.01 -7.75 -20.20
N ALA A 134 15.96 -6.66 -20.96
CA ALA A 134 17.12 -5.80 -21.20
C ALA A 134 17.52 -4.99 -19.96
N PHE A 135 16.57 -4.62 -19.11
CA PHE A 135 16.73 -3.63 -18.04
C PHE A 135 16.43 -4.15 -16.65
N VAL A 136 15.55 -5.18 -16.56
CA VAL A 136 15.09 -5.78 -15.30
C VAL A 136 15.48 -7.26 -15.28
N ARG A 137 15.84 -7.73 -14.10
CA ARG A 137 15.98 -9.16 -13.79
C ARG A 137 15.01 -9.51 -12.68
N TYR A 138 14.34 -10.62 -12.84
CA TYR A 138 13.40 -11.10 -11.85
C TYR A 138 14.06 -12.13 -10.92
N SER A 139 13.64 -12.12 -9.66
CA SER A 139 14.01 -13.14 -8.67
C SER A 139 13.40 -14.50 -9.04
N ARG A 140 13.73 -15.53 -8.29
CA ARG A 140 12.94 -16.77 -8.28
C ARG A 140 11.50 -16.47 -7.91
N ALA A 141 10.57 -17.27 -8.49
CA ALA A 141 9.15 -17.12 -8.21
C ALA A 141 8.85 -17.19 -6.72
N LEU A 142 7.98 -16.32 -6.24
CA LEU A 142 7.43 -16.34 -4.88
C LEU A 142 6.30 -17.38 -4.78
N TYR A 143 5.43 -17.36 -5.77
CA TYR A 143 4.30 -18.26 -5.97
C TYR A 143 3.89 -18.22 -7.45
N GLU A 144 2.92 -19.04 -7.82
CA GLU A 144 2.29 -19.02 -9.14
C GLU A 144 0.83 -18.61 -9.00
N THR A 145 0.30 -17.97 -10.05
CA THR A 145 -1.11 -17.57 -10.15
C THR A 145 -1.53 -17.60 -11.62
N GLU A 146 -2.80 -17.87 -11.89
CA GLU A 146 -3.35 -17.87 -13.25
C GLU A 146 -4.39 -16.75 -13.40
N PRO A 147 -4.60 -16.22 -14.62
CA PRO A 147 -5.72 -15.34 -14.91
C PRO A 147 -7.02 -16.12 -14.82
N VAL A 148 -7.96 -15.63 -14.02
CA VAL A 148 -9.28 -16.24 -13.90
C VAL A 148 -10.38 -15.22 -14.15
N LEU A 149 -11.46 -15.67 -14.76
CA LEU A 149 -12.67 -14.89 -14.94
C LEU A 149 -13.38 -14.70 -13.60
N VAL A 150 -13.71 -13.47 -13.27
CA VAL A 150 -14.62 -13.11 -12.19
C VAL A 150 -15.96 -12.71 -12.81
N GLN A 151 -17.00 -13.42 -12.43
CA GLN A 151 -18.36 -13.24 -12.92
C GLN A 151 -19.37 -13.43 -11.78
N ARG A 152 -20.64 -13.16 -12.02
CA ARG A 152 -21.70 -13.19 -11.01
C ARG A 152 -22.77 -14.23 -11.35
N ASP A 153 -23.25 -14.97 -10.34
CA ASP A 153 -24.35 -15.95 -10.44
C ASP A 153 -25.54 -15.59 -9.55
N GLY A 154 -25.86 -14.33 -9.43
CA GLY A 154 -26.98 -13.90 -8.58
C GLY A 154 -27.25 -12.40 -8.67
N PRO A 155 -28.21 -11.92 -7.86
CA PRO A 155 -28.50 -10.50 -7.79
C PRO A 155 -27.28 -9.71 -7.29
N PRO A 156 -27.25 -8.37 -7.49
CA PRO A 156 -26.23 -7.52 -6.94
C PRO A 156 -26.05 -7.74 -5.44
N ASP A 157 -24.81 -7.81 -4.98
CA ASP A 157 -24.50 -7.86 -3.55
C ASP A 157 -24.68 -6.46 -2.95
N ALA A 158 -25.55 -6.34 -1.95
CA ALA A 158 -25.86 -5.07 -1.30
C ALA A 158 -24.62 -4.48 -0.58
N ASP A 159 -23.74 -5.33 -0.05
CA ASP A 159 -22.53 -4.92 0.64
C ASP A 159 -21.40 -4.50 -0.35
N ALA A 160 -21.55 -4.87 -1.63
CA ALA A 160 -20.65 -4.42 -2.69
C ALA A 160 -20.90 -2.96 -3.11
N GLY A 161 -22.04 -2.37 -2.71
CA GLY A 161 -22.42 -0.99 -2.94
C GLY A 161 -21.79 0.02 -1.97
N GLY A 162 -20.53 -0.13 -1.57
CA GLY A 162 -19.83 0.80 -0.68
C GLY A 162 -19.99 2.29 -1.08
N PRO A 163 -19.71 3.25 -0.19
CA PRO A 163 -19.99 4.66 -0.42
C PRO A 163 -19.33 5.09 -1.73
N VAL A 164 -20.16 5.55 -2.66
CA VAL A 164 -19.69 6.22 -3.86
C VAL A 164 -19.03 7.50 -3.40
N VAL A 165 -17.69 7.54 -3.41
CA VAL A 165 -16.96 8.79 -3.23
C VAL A 165 -16.95 9.53 -4.57
N ASP A 166 -18.15 9.91 -5.01
CA ASP A 166 -18.36 11.00 -5.96
C ASP A 166 -19.02 12.15 -5.19
N ALA A 167 -18.19 12.94 -4.52
CA ALA A 167 -18.62 14.04 -3.66
C ALA A 167 -19.16 15.25 -4.43
N LEU A 168 -19.61 15.12 -5.68
CA LEU A 168 -20.11 16.26 -6.46
C LEU A 168 -21.54 16.15 -6.98
N ASP A 169 -22.27 15.01 -6.82
CA ASP A 169 -23.62 14.91 -7.39
C ASP A 169 -24.68 14.24 -6.50
N SER A 170 -24.46 14.12 -5.20
CA SER A 170 -25.39 13.40 -4.32
C SER A 170 -26.78 14.07 -4.14
N LEU A 171 -26.92 15.34 -4.47
CA LEU A 171 -28.21 16.06 -4.35
C LEU A 171 -29.01 16.04 -5.67
N ALA A 172 -28.33 16.00 -6.81
CA ALA A 172 -28.97 15.91 -8.12
C ALA A 172 -29.40 14.49 -8.48
N LEU A 173 -28.62 13.48 -8.06
CA LEU A 173 -28.93 12.06 -8.28
C LEU A 173 -30.06 11.54 -7.35
N ALA A 174 -30.20 12.03 -6.14
CA ALA A 174 -31.29 11.65 -5.26
C ALA A 174 -32.66 12.08 -5.82
N THR A 175 -32.75 13.28 -6.43
CA THR A 175 -33.97 13.78 -7.09
C THR A 175 -34.27 13.12 -8.44
N LEU A 176 -33.23 12.62 -9.15
CA LEU A 176 -33.42 11.84 -10.37
C LEU A 176 -33.77 10.38 -10.08
N ALA A 177 -33.19 9.80 -9.01
CA ALA A 177 -33.43 8.41 -8.62
C ALA A 177 -34.88 8.18 -8.19
N ASP A 178 -35.48 9.10 -7.43
CA ASP A 178 -36.91 9.05 -7.09
C ASP A 178 -37.83 9.21 -8.30
N SER A 179 -37.42 9.96 -9.32
CA SER A 179 -38.19 10.17 -10.56
C SER A 179 -38.04 9.02 -11.57
N LEU A 180 -36.96 8.22 -11.49
CA LEU A 180 -36.68 7.11 -12.39
C LEU A 180 -37.02 5.77 -11.78
N ALA A 181 -37.20 5.65 -10.47
CA ALA A 181 -37.59 4.43 -9.77
C ALA A 181 -38.98 3.96 -10.15
N ASP A 182 -39.90 4.91 -10.47
CA ASP A 182 -41.27 4.57 -10.92
C ASP A 182 -41.37 4.31 -12.44
N ALA A 183 -40.34 4.63 -13.21
CA ALA A 183 -40.37 4.55 -14.68
C ALA A 183 -39.65 3.33 -15.28
N TYR A 184 -38.86 2.59 -14.51
CA TYR A 184 -38.02 1.49 -15.02
C TYR A 184 -37.82 0.39 -13.98
N LEU A 185 -38.91 -0.28 -13.56
CA LEU A 185 -38.85 -1.66 -13.15
C LEU A 185 -39.26 -2.50 -14.35
N PRO A 186 -38.36 -3.09 -15.13
CA PRO A 186 -38.73 -4.19 -15.97
C PRO A 186 -39.20 -5.31 -15.04
N ASP A 187 -40.39 -5.83 -15.32
CA ASP A 187 -40.90 -7.09 -14.75
C ASP A 187 -39.75 -8.07 -14.59
N SER A 188 -39.70 -8.75 -13.46
CA SER A 188 -38.79 -9.81 -13.07
C SER A 188 -38.18 -10.56 -14.26
N VAL A 189 -37.24 -9.95 -14.95
CA VAL A 189 -36.43 -10.64 -15.93
C VAL A 189 -35.58 -11.59 -15.12
N GLU A 190 -35.75 -12.87 -15.37
CA GLU A 190 -34.81 -13.92 -15.02
C GLU A 190 -33.43 -13.56 -15.57
N LEU A 191 -32.74 -12.65 -14.90
CA LEU A 191 -31.30 -12.46 -15.01
C LEU A 191 -30.61 -13.64 -14.31
N ARG A 192 -30.85 -14.85 -14.84
CA ARG A 192 -29.85 -15.89 -14.78
C ARG A 192 -28.71 -15.32 -15.63
N ALA A 193 -27.75 -14.64 -14.96
CA ALA A 193 -26.47 -14.37 -15.57
C ALA A 193 -26.00 -15.69 -16.15
N ARG A 194 -25.88 -15.77 -17.48
CA ARG A 194 -25.40 -16.99 -18.13
C ARG A 194 -23.92 -17.07 -17.78
N LEU A 195 -23.60 -17.91 -16.79
CA LEU A 195 -22.24 -18.13 -16.38
C LEU A 195 -21.43 -18.66 -17.57
N VAL A 196 -20.34 -18.01 -17.86
CA VAL A 196 -19.30 -18.48 -18.76
C VAL A 196 -18.66 -19.73 -18.13
N GLN A 197 -18.75 -20.87 -18.81
CA GLN A 197 -18.21 -22.14 -18.34
C GLN A 197 -16.87 -22.47 -19.01
N ALA A 198 -16.63 -21.94 -20.19
CA ALA A 198 -15.42 -22.15 -20.95
C ALA A 198 -14.95 -20.83 -21.60
N PRO A 199 -13.65 -20.59 -21.70
CA PRO A 199 -13.09 -19.33 -22.24
C PRO A 199 -13.66 -18.91 -23.60
N ARG A 200 -13.96 -19.86 -24.49
CA ARG A 200 -14.57 -19.59 -25.81
C ARG A 200 -15.93 -18.91 -25.76
N GLU A 201 -16.61 -18.91 -24.61
CA GLU A 201 -17.91 -18.27 -24.44
C GLU A 201 -17.79 -16.76 -24.17
N LEU A 202 -16.56 -16.24 -24.08
CA LEU A 202 -16.23 -14.81 -23.98
C LEU A 202 -16.21 -14.12 -25.35
N ALA A 203 -16.48 -14.85 -26.44
CA ALA A 203 -16.56 -14.24 -27.76
C ALA A 203 -17.56 -13.08 -27.78
N ASP A 204 -17.12 -11.91 -28.24
CA ASP A 204 -17.86 -10.65 -28.34
C ASP A 204 -18.33 -10.07 -26.97
N GLU A 205 -17.68 -10.49 -25.87
CA GLU A 205 -17.95 -9.96 -24.53
C GLU A 205 -16.90 -8.91 -24.12
N GLU A 206 -17.31 -7.94 -23.30
CA GLU A 206 -16.44 -6.95 -22.67
C GLU A 206 -15.85 -7.50 -21.37
N VAL A 207 -14.52 -7.49 -21.25
CA VAL A 207 -13.80 -8.01 -20.08
C VAL A 207 -12.89 -6.93 -19.50
N ALA A 208 -13.15 -6.53 -18.26
CA ALA A 208 -12.37 -5.48 -17.59
C ALA A 208 -11.12 -6.05 -16.93
N VAL A 209 -10.01 -5.31 -17.09
CA VAL A 209 -8.73 -5.56 -16.41
C VAL A 209 -8.21 -4.27 -15.79
N PRO A 210 -7.38 -4.32 -14.72
CA PRO A 210 -6.67 -3.14 -14.26
C PRO A 210 -5.72 -2.61 -15.33
N GLU A 211 -5.53 -1.30 -15.39
CA GLU A 211 -4.53 -0.69 -16.27
C GLU A 211 -3.13 -1.32 -16.04
N ALA A 212 -2.39 -1.53 -17.12
CA ALA A 212 -1.12 -2.25 -17.13
C ALA A 212 -1.21 -3.67 -16.49
N SER A 213 -2.34 -4.35 -16.65
CA SER A 213 -2.48 -5.72 -16.18
C SER A 213 -1.58 -6.67 -16.97
N PRO A 214 -0.83 -7.56 -16.30
CA PRO A 214 -0.02 -8.54 -16.99
C PRO A 214 -0.86 -9.63 -17.72
N PHE A 215 -2.19 -9.63 -17.52
CA PHE A 215 -3.10 -10.61 -18.13
C PHE A 215 -3.75 -10.12 -19.43
N VAL A 216 -3.37 -8.94 -19.93
CA VAL A 216 -3.86 -8.44 -21.22
C VAL A 216 -3.39 -9.38 -22.35
N ASP A 217 -2.12 -9.80 -22.31
CA ASP A 217 -1.56 -10.70 -23.31
C ASP A 217 -2.25 -12.07 -23.34
N ASP A 218 -2.63 -12.62 -22.15
CA ASP A 218 -3.41 -13.87 -22.06
C ASP A 218 -4.77 -13.73 -22.75
N LEU A 219 -5.44 -12.57 -22.58
CA LEU A 219 -6.74 -12.31 -23.22
C LEU A 219 -6.60 -12.13 -24.74
N VAL A 220 -5.52 -11.48 -25.19
CA VAL A 220 -5.22 -11.34 -26.63
C VAL A 220 -4.93 -12.70 -27.24
N GLU A 221 -4.10 -13.54 -26.60
CA GLU A 221 -3.83 -14.91 -27.06
C GLU A 221 -5.10 -15.77 -27.07
N LEU A 222 -5.96 -15.62 -26.03
CA LEU A 222 -7.24 -16.28 -25.98
C LEU A 222 -8.15 -15.86 -27.14
N ALA A 223 -8.25 -14.56 -27.43
CA ALA A 223 -9.04 -14.02 -28.53
C ALA A 223 -8.62 -14.60 -29.88
N ASP A 224 -7.32 -14.82 -30.12
CA ASP A 224 -6.81 -15.46 -31.33
C ASP A 224 -7.23 -16.93 -31.47
N THR A 225 -7.59 -17.60 -30.36
CA THR A 225 -7.96 -19.03 -30.36
C THR A 225 -9.47 -19.27 -30.43
N ILE A 226 -10.29 -18.24 -30.20
CA ILE A 226 -11.75 -18.33 -30.20
C ILE A 226 -12.35 -17.74 -31.48
N SER A 227 -13.60 -18.14 -31.79
CA SER A 227 -14.34 -17.56 -32.93
C SER A 227 -15.11 -16.34 -32.48
N GLY A 228 -14.50 -15.19 -32.49
CA GLY A 228 -15.02 -13.90 -32.01
C GLY A 228 -13.89 -13.08 -31.41
N ASP A 229 -14.17 -11.86 -31.04
CA ASP A 229 -13.21 -10.97 -30.38
C ASP A 229 -13.53 -10.90 -28.87
N ILE A 230 -12.55 -10.50 -28.05
CA ILE A 230 -12.77 -10.14 -26.64
C ILE A 230 -12.49 -8.65 -26.53
N GLU A 231 -13.49 -7.86 -26.11
CA GLU A 231 -13.29 -6.43 -25.86
C GLU A 231 -12.58 -6.25 -24.51
N VAL A 232 -11.25 -6.15 -24.53
CA VAL A 232 -10.45 -5.92 -23.32
C VAL A 232 -10.51 -4.45 -22.94
N VAL A 233 -11.03 -4.14 -21.75
CA VAL A 233 -11.17 -2.79 -21.23
C VAL A 233 -10.22 -2.60 -20.06
N GLU A 234 -9.15 -1.84 -20.28
CA GLU A 234 -8.24 -1.43 -19.20
C GLU A 234 -8.85 -0.27 -18.40
N VAL A 235 -8.87 -0.40 -17.08
CA VAL A 235 -9.46 0.56 -16.16
C VAL A 235 -8.43 0.97 -15.12
N ASP A 236 -8.23 2.29 -14.95
CA ASP A 236 -7.37 2.84 -13.89
C ASP A 236 -7.99 2.59 -12.51
N THR A 237 -7.83 1.36 -12.04
CA THR A 237 -8.32 0.93 -10.73
C THR A 237 -7.65 -0.37 -10.29
N SER A 238 -7.88 -0.78 -9.03
CA SER A 238 -7.35 -2.04 -8.50
C SER A 238 -8.15 -3.26 -8.97
N THR A 239 -7.53 -4.44 -8.95
CA THR A 239 -8.20 -5.73 -9.17
C THR A 239 -9.37 -5.92 -8.20
N GLU A 240 -9.19 -5.54 -6.95
CA GLU A 240 -10.18 -5.67 -5.88
C GLU A 240 -11.41 -4.79 -6.14
N GLU A 241 -11.21 -3.60 -6.70
CA GLU A 241 -12.30 -2.71 -7.09
C GLU A 241 -13.06 -3.24 -8.31
N LEU A 242 -12.38 -3.80 -9.32
CA LEU A 242 -13.06 -4.46 -10.44
C LEU A 242 -13.93 -5.64 -9.96
N ILE A 243 -13.39 -6.48 -9.07
CA ILE A 243 -14.13 -7.57 -8.44
C ILE A 243 -15.38 -7.04 -7.72
N ARG A 244 -15.25 -5.93 -6.98
CA ARG A 244 -16.36 -5.27 -6.30
C ARG A 244 -17.43 -4.78 -7.28
N ARG A 245 -17.01 -4.19 -8.41
CA ARG A 245 -17.94 -3.75 -9.47
C ARG A 245 -18.68 -4.91 -10.10
N VAL A 246 -18.05 -6.07 -10.27
CA VAL A 246 -18.74 -7.29 -10.74
C VAL A 246 -19.77 -7.75 -9.69
N ALA A 247 -19.41 -7.82 -8.41
CA ALA A 247 -20.32 -8.20 -7.34
C ALA A 247 -21.53 -7.24 -7.23
N ALA A 248 -21.31 -5.93 -7.48
CA ALA A 248 -22.35 -4.90 -7.47
C ALA A 248 -23.18 -4.83 -8.78
N ALA A 249 -22.95 -5.72 -9.75
CA ALA A 249 -23.57 -5.70 -11.08
C ALA A 249 -23.30 -4.42 -11.90
N ARG A 250 -22.15 -3.79 -11.69
CA ARG A 250 -21.68 -2.63 -12.48
C ARG A 250 -20.77 -3.04 -13.63
N LEU A 251 -20.23 -4.24 -13.58
CA LEU A 251 -19.50 -4.94 -14.63
C LEU A 251 -20.03 -6.37 -14.72
N ASP A 252 -19.99 -6.96 -15.91
CA ASP A 252 -20.35 -8.35 -16.10
C ASP A 252 -19.16 -9.26 -15.85
N PHE A 253 -17.98 -8.89 -16.37
CA PHE A 253 -16.76 -9.68 -16.31
C PHE A 253 -15.54 -8.85 -15.93
N ALA A 254 -14.66 -9.44 -15.13
CA ALA A 254 -13.32 -8.92 -14.85
C ALA A 254 -12.31 -10.06 -14.78
N VAL A 255 -11.03 -9.76 -14.97
CA VAL A 255 -9.95 -10.72 -14.74
C VAL A 255 -9.24 -10.44 -13.43
N SER A 256 -8.91 -11.51 -12.73
CA SER A 256 -8.18 -11.47 -11.47
C SER A 256 -7.10 -12.55 -11.43
N PRO A 257 -6.00 -12.34 -10.70
CA PRO A 257 -5.19 -13.46 -10.22
C PRO A 257 -6.05 -14.45 -9.44
N GLU A 258 -5.90 -15.76 -9.68
CA GLU A 258 -6.73 -16.80 -9.05
C GLU A 258 -6.80 -16.67 -7.53
N ASN A 259 -5.65 -16.51 -6.90
CA ASN A 259 -5.55 -16.40 -5.45
C ASN A 259 -6.32 -15.20 -4.86
N VAL A 260 -6.40 -14.08 -5.59
CA VAL A 260 -7.19 -12.90 -5.19
C VAL A 260 -8.68 -13.12 -5.43
N GLY A 261 -9.03 -13.64 -6.61
CA GLY A 261 -10.42 -13.97 -6.95
C GLY A 261 -11.02 -14.96 -5.96
N ARG A 262 -10.32 -16.07 -5.63
CA ARG A 262 -10.75 -17.07 -4.66
C ARG A 262 -10.95 -16.53 -3.25
N LEU A 263 -10.17 -15.55 -2.84
CA LEU A 263 -10.40 -14.85 -1.57
C LEU A 263 -11.67 -14.02 -1.63
N SER A 264 -11.89 -13.33 -2.74
CA SER A 264 -13.04 -12.44 -2.94
C SER A 264 -14.38 -13.18 -2.97
N GLU A 265 -14.44 -14.43 -3.47
CA GLU A 265 -15.60 -15.31 -3.32
C GLU A 265 -16.02 -15.50 -1.86
N SER A 266 -15.10 -15.37 -0.93
CA SER A 266 -15.44 -15.50 0.49
C SER A 266 -16.15 -14.27 1.06
N LYS A 267 -16.01 -13.10 0.41
CA LYS A 267 -16.69 -11.85 0.77
C LYS A 267 -18.03 -11.71 0.05
N TYR A 268 -18.04 -11.89 -1.26
CA TYR A 268 -19.19 -11.69 -2.10
C TYR A 268 -19.77 -13.04 -2.51
N ALA A 269 -20.90 -13.41 -1.91
CA ALA A 269 -21.51 -14.73 -2.08
C ALA A 269 -22.07 -14.97 -3.50
N ASN A 270 -22.25 -13.91 -4.28
CA ASN A 270 -22.73 -13.94 -5.66
C ASN A 270 -21.61 -14.03 -6.70
N LEU A 271 -20.33 -14.08 -6.29
CA LEU A 271 -19.22 -14.22 -7.22
C LEU A 271 -18.91 -15.68 -7.55
N VAL A 272 -18.53 -15.87 -8.79
CA VAL A 272 -18.00 -17.13 -9.34
C VAL A 272 -16.68 -16.84 -10.03
N VAL A 273 -15.61 -17.48 -9.55
CA VAL A 273 -14.22 -17.25 -10.01
C VAL A 273 -13.79 -18.45 -10.85
N ARG A 274 -14.15 -18.43 -12.10
CA ARG A 274 -13.85 -19.42 -13.18
C ARG A 274 -14.44 -18.94 -14.51
N PRO A 275 -14.03 -19.50 -15.67
CA PRO A 275 -12.92 -20.43 -15.86
C PRO A 275 -11.56 -19.76 -15.71
N SER A 276 -10.47 -20.56 -15.75
CA SER A 276 -9.13 -20.06 -16.03
C SER A 276 -9.07 -19.55 -17.48
N LEU A 277 -8.35 -18.44 -17.69
CA LEU A 277 -8.24 -17.76 -18.99
C LEU A 277 -6.85 -17.88 -19.63
N GLY A 278 -5.89 -18.49 -18.94
CA GLY A 278 -4.52 -18.66 -19.40
C GLY A 278 -3.74 -19.64 -18.54
N GLU A 279 -2.45 -19.77 -18.82
CA GLU A 279 -1.54 -20.63 -18.08
C GLU A 279 -1.09 -19.96 -16.76
N PRO A 280 -0.61 -20.73 -15.77
CA PRO A 280 -0.04 -20.17 -14.56
C PRO A 280 1.22 -19.32 -14.81
N HIS A 281 1.26 -18.13 -14.22
CA HIS A 281 2.39 -17.22 -14.25
C HIS A 281 3.12 -17.20 -12.92
N ALA A 282 4.45 -17.13 -12.97
CA ALA A 282 5.27 -16.91 -11.80
C ALA A 282 5.17 -15.45 -11.33
N VAL A 283 4.96 -15.24 -10.04
CA VAL A 283 5.08 -13.93 -9.42
C VAL A 283 6.44 -13.79 -8.79
N ALA A 284 7.16 -12.71 -9.10
CA ALA A 284 8.55 -12.49 -8.69
C ALA A 284 8.84 -11.01 -8.38
N TRP A 285 9.95 -10.75 -7.73
CA TRP A 285 10.45 -9.39 -7.53
C TRP A 285 11.37 -8.97 -8.67
N GLY A 286 11.25 -7.72 -9.11
CA GLY A 286 12.12 -7.13 -10.12
C GLY A 286 13.30 -6.39 -9.49
N VAL A 287 14.49 -6.54 -10.06
CA VAL A 287 15.68 -5.74 -9.74
C VAL A 287 16.31 -5.22 -11.02
N ARG A 288 17.09 -4.14 -10.96
CA ARG A 288 17.81 -3.64 -12.14
C ARG A 288 18.76 -4.72 -12.69
N ALA A 289 18.92 -4.77 -14.01
CA ALA A 289 19.80 -5.73 -14.67
C ALA A 289 21.26 -5.63 -14.21
N ASN A 290 21.69 -4.44 -13.76
CA ASN A 290 23.03 -4.18 -13.22
C ASN A 290 23.13 -4.35 -11.69
N ALA A 291 22.16 -5.02 -11.04
CA ALA A 291 22.20 -5.41 -9.63
C ALA A 291 22.23 -6.94 -9.45
N PRO A 292 23.24 -7.65 -10.02
CA PRO A 292 23.29 -9.12 -10.01
C PRO A 292 23.53 -9.69 -8.61
N ALA A 293 24.24 -9.00 -7.71
CA ALA A 293 24.49 -9.47 -6.36
C ALA A 293 23.23 -9.41 -5.50
N LEU A 294 22.42 -8.35 -5.61
CA LEU A 294 21.12 -8.26 -4.96
C LEU A 294 20.19 -9.38 -5.44
N ARG A 295 20.10 -9.60 -6.74
CA ARG A 295 19.31 -10.70 -7.29
C ARG A 295 19.75 -12.06 -6.75
N ALA A 296 21.06 -12.32 -6.76
CA ALA A 296 21.61 -13.59 -6.26
C ALA A 296 21.30 -13.80 -4.77
N ALA A 297 21.36 -12.74 -3.95
CA ALA A 297 21.00 -12.79 -2.53
C ALA A 297 19.50 -13.10 -2.36
N LEU A 298 18.62 -12.43 -3.11
CA LEU A 298 17.17 -12.71 -3.11
C LEU A 298 16.89 -14.17 -3.51
N ASP A 299 17.50 -14.66 -4.60
CA ASP A 299 17.31 -16.01 -5.07
C ASP A 299 17.76 -17.06 -4.04
N ALA A 300 18.91 -16.86 -3.41
CA ALA A 300 19.41 -17.73 -2.36
C ALA A 300 18.51 -17.73 -1.12
N TRP A 301 18.06 -16.55 -0.71
CA TRP A 301 17.15 -16.38 0.43
C TRP A 301 15.80 -17.07 0.17
N ILE A 302 15.18 -16.84 -1.01
CA ILE A 302 13.91 -17.47 -1.40
C ILE A 302 14.04 -19.00 -1.35
N VAL A 303 15.13 -19.57 -1.88
CA VAL A 303 15.37 -21.02 -1.84
C VAL A 303 15.49 -21.53 -0.40
N GLY A 304 16.19 -20.78 0.47
CA GLY A 304 16.37 -21.15 1.89
C GLY A 304 15.07 -21.09 2.69
N GLU A 305 14.27 -20.02 2.48
CA GLU A 305 13.06 -19.78 3.25
C GLU A 305 11.83 -20.52 2.76
N ARG A 306 11.77 -20.95 1.50
CA ARG A 306 10.57 -21.55 0.88
C ARG A 306 10.02 -22.77 1.63
N ALA A 307 10.86 -23.55 2.29
CA ALA A 307 10.45 -24.69 3.09
C ALA A 307 10.19 -24.33 4.57
N SER A 308 10.43 -23.09 4.98
CA SER A 308 10.29 -22.65 6.37
C SER A 308 8.83 -22.59 6.83
N ALA A 309 8.62 -22.70 8.14
CA ALA A 309 7.32 -22.48 8.75
C ALA A 309 6.84 -21.03 8.55
N PHE A 310 7.77 -20.07 8.54
CA PHE A 310 7.49 -18.66 8.28
C PHE A 310 6.86 -18.46 6.89
N TRP A 311 7.50 -18.97 5.83
CA TRP A 311 6.99 -18.88 4.45
C TRP A 311 5.59 -19.45 4.32
N ASN A 312 5.40 -20.69 4.79
CA ASN A 312 4.12 -21.38 4.69
C ASN A 312 3.00 -20.69 5.49
N THR A 313 3.32 -20.18 6.70
CA THR A 313 2.34 -19.46 7.53
C THR A 313 1.98 -18.12 6.90
N THR A 314 2.95 -17.40 6.33
CA THR A 314 2.74 -16.13 5.65
C THR A 314 1.86 -16.35 4.41
N TYR A 315 2.16 -17.33 3.56
CA TYR A 315 1.32 -17.67 2.41
C TYR A 315 -0.14 -17.97 2.82
N ARG A 316 -0.32 -18.81 3.85
CA ARG A 316 -1.66 -19.17 4.33
C ARG A 316 -2.42 -17.99 4.88
N ARG A 317 -1.76 -17.07 5.58
CA ARG A 317 -2.37 -15.85 6.13
C ARG A 317 -2.98 -14.97 5.05
N TYR A 318 -2.30 -14.82 3.92
CA TYR A 318 -2.72 -13.87 2.89
C TYR A 318 -3.54 -14.50 1.77
N PHE A 319 -3.39 -15.77 1.46
CA PHE A 319 -4.04 -16.43 0.32
C PHE A 319 -4.99 -17.58 0.67
N VAL A 320 -4.97 -18.07 1.92
CA VAL A 320 -5.81 -19.21 2.33
C VAL A 320 -6.80 -18.85 3.44
N ASP A 321 -6.42 -17.92 4.33
CA ASP A 321 -7.26 -17.50 5.46
C ASP A 321 -8.39 -16.58 4.98
N ARG A 322 -9.48 -17.19 4.54
CA ARG A 322 -10.70 -16.52 4.07
C ARG A 322 -11.37 -15.68 5.17
N ARG A 323 -11.28 -16.12 6.42
CA ARG A 323 -11.88 -15.38 7.55
C ARG A 323 -11.10 -14.10 7.81
N GLY A 324 -9.78 -14.20 7.96
CA GLY A 324 -8.93 -13.03 8.17
C GLY A 324 -8.99 -12.04 6.99
N TYR A 325 -9.11 -12.55 5.76
CA TYR A 325 -9.33 -11.68 4.59
C TYR A 325 -10.64 -10.89 4.71
N ARG A 326 -11.78 -11.55 4.97
CA ARG A 326 -13.08 -10.86 5.13
C ARG A 326 -13.04 -9.82 6.25
N GLU A 327 -12.45 -10.16 7.40
CA GLU A 327 -12.31 -9.23 8.53
C GLU A 327 -11.51 -7.99 8.16
N ARG A 328 -10.44 -8.15 7.34
CA ARG A 328 -9.62 -7.02 6.88
C ARG A 328 -10.35 -6.11 5.90
N ILE A 329 -10.92 -6.67 4.83
CA ILE A 329 -11.54 -5.87 3.76
C ILE A 329 -12.92 -5.29 4.14
N ALA A 330 -13.59 -5.81 5.17
CA ALA A 330 -14.81 -5.22 5.72
C ALA A 330 -14.51 -4.15 6.79
N SER A 331 -13.24 -3.96 7.14
CA SER A 331 -12.86 -3.06 8.22
C SER A 331 -12.67 -1.63 7.73
N THR A 332 -13.22 -0.67 8.46
CA THR A 332 -12.93 0.77 8.28
C THR A 332 -11.45 1.11 8.48
N TYR A 333 -10.67 0.20 9.05
CA TYR A 333 -9.22 0.35 9.27
C TYR A 333 -8.35 -0.31 8.21
N LEU A 334 -8.89 -0.64 7.05
CA LEU A 334 -8.11 -0.90 5.84
C LEU A 334 -7.77 0.45 5.21
N THR A 335 -6.71 1.06 5.70
CA THR A 335 -6.43 2.50 5.56
C THR A 335 -6.33 2.98 4.12
N GLY A 336 -5.77 2.17 3.22
CA GLY A 336 -5.67 2.53 1.80
C GLY A 336 -7.03 2.71 1.11
N GLU A 337 -8.10 2.07 1.63
CA GLU A 337 -9.46 2.20 1.10
C GLU A 337 -10.25 3.33 1.78
N THR A 338 -9.97 3.60 3.06
CA THR A 338 -10.81 4.44 3.90
C THR A 338 -10.13 5.75 4.33
N GLY A 339 -8.80 5.84 4.21
CA GLY A 339 -8.02 6.94 4.75
C GLY A 339 -7.97 6.99 6.29
N THR A 340 -8.46 5.96 6.99
CA THR A 340 -8.59 5.95 8.45
C THR A 340 -7.55 5.03 9.09
N LEU A 341 -6.78 5.55 10.05
CA LEU A 341 -5.82 4.76 10.84
C LEU A 341 -6.47 4.16 12.09
N SER A 342 -7.29 4.98 12.79
CA SER A 342 -7.89 4.64 14.07
C SER A 342 -9.13 5.48 14.38
N ASP A 343 -9.87 5.12 15.44
CA ASP A 343 -10.98 5.94 16.00
C ASP A 343 -10.52 7.30 16.53
N TYR A 344 -9.20 7.51 16.64
CA TYR A 344 -8.61 8.67 17.31
C TYR A 344 -7.92 9.65 16.36
N ASP A 345 -8.06 9.48 15.03
CA ASP A 345 -7.35 10.29 14.04
C ASP A 345 -7.65 11.80 14.22
N ALA A 346 -8.92 12.18 14.37
CA ALA A 346 -9.29 13.57 14.63
C ALA A 346 -8.68 14.12 15.94
N LEU A 347 -8.55 13.26 16.97
CA LEU A 347 -7.93 13.63 18.24
C LEU A 347 -6.43 13.85 18.07
N PHE A 348 -5.75 12.99 17.30
CA PHE A 348 -4.33 13.17 16.99
C PHE A 348 -4.10 14.43 16.17
N GLN A 349 -4.92 14.69 15.15
CA GLN A 349 -4.86 15.91 14.35
C GLN A 349 -4.94 17.17 15.21
N ALA A 350 -6.00 17.28 16.04
CA ALA A 350 -6.23 18.45 16.89
C ALA A 350 -5.10 18.70 17.90
N ASN A 351 -4.41 17.66 18.37
CA ASN A 351 -3.37 17.80 19.40
C ASN A 351 -1.96 17.95 18.81
N ALA A 352 -1.64 17.27 17.70
CA ALA A 352 -0.32 17.32 17.06
C ALA A 352 0.02 18.74 16.57
N ASP A 353 -0.96 19.47 16.03
CA ASP A 353 -0.80 20.86 15.57
C ASP A 353 -0.30 21.78 16.68
N THR A 354 -0.67 21.53 17.93
CA THR A 354 -0.27 22.38 19.08
C THR A 354 1.22 22.35 19.37
N ILE A 355 1.92 21.31 18.90
CA ILE A 355 3.37 21.10 19.06
C ILE A 355 4.12 21.09 17.71
N GLY A 356 3.43 21.43 16.62
CA GLY A 356 4.01 21.48 15.28
C GLY A 356 4.40 20.10 14.73
N TRP A 357 3.74 19.03 15.18
CA TRP A 357 3.98 17.67 14.68
C TRP A 357 3.01 17.30 13.58
N ASP A 358 3.47 16.45 12.67
CA ASP A 358 2.60 15.68 11.82
C ASP A 358 1.74 14.74 12.69
N TRP A 359 0.40 14.82 12.57
CA TRP A 359 -0.51 14.01 13.37
C TRP A 359 -0.29 12.50 13.18
N ARG A 360 0.19 12.08 12.00
CA ARG A 360 0.52 10.69 11.69
C ARG A 360 1.72 10.20 12.50
N LEU A 361 2.63 11.08 12.88
CA LEU A 361 3.72 10.77 13.82
C LEU A 361 3.18 10.51 15.24
N LEU A 362 2.26 11.35 15.72
CA LEU A 362 1.60 11.15 17.01
C LEU A 362 0.77 9.85 17.01
N ALA A 363 0.07 9.55 15.90
CA ALA A 363 -0.64 8.30 15.71
C ALA A 363 0.33 7.09 15.71
N ALA A 364 1.49 7.20 15.04
CA ALA A 364 2.51 6.16 15.03
C ALA A 364 3.06 5.88 16.44
N GLN A 365 3.24 6.93 17.24
CA GLN A 365 3.62 6.81 18.65
C GLN A 365 2.52 6.14 19.48
N ALA A 366 1.25 6.56 19.34
CA ALA A 366 0.12 5.94 20.04
C ALA A 366 -0.04 4.44 19.68
N TYR A 367 0.21 4.09 18.41
CA TYR A 367 0.24 2.67 18.03
C TYR A 367 1.36 1.91 18.74
N GLN A 368 2.57 2.48 18.80
CA GLN A 368 3.72 1.86 19.47
C GLN A 368 3.47 1.65 20.96
N GLU A 369 2.78 2.60 21.60
CA GLU A 369 2.46 2.58 23.03
C GLU A 369 1.33 1.58 23.38
N SER A 370 0.21 1.65 22.67
CA SER A 370 -1.00 0.93 23.07
C SER A 370 -1.68 0.12 21.96
N ARG A 371 -1.23 0.24 20.71
CA ARG A 371 -1.97 -0.22 19.52
C ARG A 371 -3.39 0.36 19.48
N PHE A 372 -3.51 1.65 19.75
CA PHE A 372 -4.76 2.40 19.82
C PHE A 372 -5.76 1.89 20.88
N ARG A 373 -5.29 1.25 21.95
CA ARG A 373 -6.16 0.76 23.04
C ARG A 373 -6.19 1.76 24.18
N PRO A 374 -7.32 2.47 24.43
CA PRO A 374 -7.39 3.52 25.44
C PRO A 374 -7.23 2.97 26.87
N ASN A 375 -7.62 1.71 27.11
CA ASN A 375 -7.54 1.05 28.41
C ASN A 375 -6.25 0.22 28.56
N ALA A 376 -5.23 0.44 27.72
CA ALA A 376 -3.98 -0.28 27.82
C ALA A 376 -3.24 0.05 29.12
N ARG A 377 -2.68 -0.98 29.74
CA ARG A 377 -1.84 -0.84 30.94
C ARG A 377 -0.60 -1.71 30.81
N SER A 378 0.57 -1.08 30.96
CA SER A 378 1.83 -1.82 30.94
C SER A 378 2.10 -2.52 32.29
N TRP A 379 3.01 -3.48 32.29
CA TRP A 379 3.48 -4.12 33.52
C TRP A 379 4.16 -3.13 34.48
N ALA A 380 4.75 -2.05 33.97
CA ALA A 380 5.36 -0.98 34.75
C ALA A 380 4.34 0.04 35.28
N GLY A 381 3.07 -0.07 34.88
CA GLY A 381 1.97 0.80 35.33
C GLY A 381 1.68 1.98 34.44
N ALA A 382 2.28 2.11 33.25
CA ALA A 382 1.91 3.13 32.27
C ALA A 382 0.49 2.87 31.75
N GLN A 383 -0.29 3.93 31.41
CA GLN A 383 -1.72 3.85 31.17
C GLN A 383 -2.14 4.70 29.96
N GLY A 384 -3.20 4.25 29.27
CA GLY A 384 -3.89 4.98 28.22
C GLY A 384 -3.28 4.83 26.83
N LEU A 385 -3.77 5.62 25.88
CA LEU A 385 -3.36 5.59 24.47
C LEU A 385 -1.86 5.82 24.29
N LEU A 386 -1.30 6.78 25.00
CA LEU A 386 0.10 7.18 24.94
C LEU A 386 0.91 6.72 26.17
N GLN A 387 0.39 5.74 26.94
CA GLN A 387 1.09 5.04 28.01
C GLN A 387 1.85 5.95 28.99
N LEU A 388 1.18 6.96 29.53
CA LEU A 388 1.78 7.82 30.53
C LEU A 388 1.98 7.08 31.87
N MET A 389 3.17 7.21 32.44
CA MET A 389 3.41 6.77 33.82
C MET A 389 2.57 7.63 34.77
N PRO A 390 2.02 7.07 35.87
CA PRO A 390 1.14 7.81 36.80
C PRO A 390 1.74 9.11 37.35
N ALA A 391 3.06 9.15 37.57
CA ALA A 391 3.74 10.36 38.03
C ALA A 391 3.73 11.45 36.94
N THR A 392 4.17 11.09 35.74
CA THR A 392 4.18 11.98 34.56
C THR A 392 2.75 12.43 34.22
N GLY A 393 1.79 11.50 34.23
CA GLY A 393 0.39 11.84 33.96
C GLY A 393 -0.14 12.91 34.92
N ARG A 394 0.10 12.80 36.23
CA ARG A 394 -0.29 13.82 37.22
C ARG A 394 0.43 15.16 36.98
N GLU A 395 1.73 15.12 36.68
CA GLU A 395 2.52 16.34 36.42
C GLU A 395 1.99 17.10 35.20
N PHE A 396 1.59 16.37 34.14
CA PHE A 396 1.05 16.97 32.93
C PHE A 396 -0.49 17.01 32.87
N GLY A 397 -1.17 16.81 34.03
CA GLY A 397 -2.57 17.13 34.26
C GLY A 397 -3.57 16.08 33.77
N VAL A 398 -3.21 14.79 33.78
CA VAL A 398 -4.15 13.67 33.54
C VAL A 398 -5.10 13.55 34.72
N THR A 399 -6.39 13.54 34.44
CA THR A 399 -7.45 13.27 35.43
C THR A 399 -8.02 11.88 35.30
N ASP A 400 -8.24 11.41 34.07
CA ASP A 400 -8.58 10.01 33.74
C ASP A 400 -7.61 9.47 32.69
N PRO A 401 -6.66 8.59 33.04
CA PRO A 401 -5.70 8.06 32.10
C PRO A 401 -6.30 7.16 31.01
N ASN A 402 -7.56 6.68 31.16
CA ASN A 402 -8.25 5.84 30.19
C ASN A 402 -9.16 6.67 29.26
N ASP A 403 -9.41 7.95 29.58
CA ASP A 403 -10.05 8.86 28.65
C ASP A 403 -9.08 9.23 27.52
N PRO A 404 -9.41 8.94 26.24
CA PRO A 404 -8.51 9.21 25.13
C PRO A 404 -8.09 10.68 25.01
N ALA A 405 -9.03 11.62 25.20
CA ALA A 405 -8.77 13.04 25.02
C ALA A 405 -7.86 13.59 26.13
N ASP A 406 -8.11 13.19 27.38
CA ASP A 406 -7.30 13.59 28.52
C ASP A 406 -5.87 13.01 28.44
N ASN A 407 -5.75 11.72 28.08
CA ASN A 407 -4.47 11.06 27.94
C ASN A 407 -3.61 11.66 26.80
N VAL A 408 -4.20 11.89 25.62
CA VAL A 408 -3.48 12.48 24.47
C VAL A 408 -3.06 13.92 24.76
N ALA A 409 -3.96 14.74 25.33
CA ALA A 409 -3.64 16.13 25.67
C ALA A 409 -2.48 16.23 26.68
N ALA A 410 -2.45 15.37 27.69
CA ALA A 410 -1.35 15.35 28.66
C ALA A 410 -0.04 14.85 28.06
N ALA A 411 -0.10 13.83 27.21
CA ALA A 411 1.07 13.32 26.50
C ALA A 411 1.68 14.37 25.58
N VAL A 412 0.84 15.14 24.88
CA VAL A 412 1.30 16.24 24.02
C VAL A 412 1.93 17.37 24.83
N ARG A 413 1.41 17.70 26.02
CA ARG A 413 2.09 18.64 26.93
C ARG A 413 3.47 18.12 27.38
N PHE A 414 3.60 16.82 27.66
CA PHE A 414 4.90 16.21 27.97
C PHE A 414 5.85 16.25 26.78
N LEU A 415 5.37 15.95 25.58
CA LEU A 415 6.15 16.05 24.34
C LEU A 415 6.62 17.50 24.08
N ALA A 416 5.76 18.49 24.28
CA ALA A 416 6.11 19.91 24.18
C ALA A 416 7.24 20.30 25.16
N TRP A 417 7.16 19.78 26.39
CA TRP A 417 8.22 19.99 27.39
C TRP A 417 9.54 19.33 26.94
N LEU A 418 9.50 18.11 26.42
CA LEU A 418 10.69 17.43 25.90
C LEU A 418 11.28 18.14 24.67
N GLN A 419 10.43 18.66 23.77
CA GLN A 419 10.91 19.47 22.64
C GLN A 419 11.65 20.71 23.14
N THR A 420 11.07 21.45 24.08
CA THR A 420 11.71 22.62 24.66
C THR A 420 13.03 22.27 25.36
N TYR A 421 13.06 21.13 26.04
CA TYR A 421 14.26 20.64 26.73
C TYR A 421 15.44 20.43 25.75
N TRP A 422 15.15 19.83 24.56
CA TRP A 422 16.18 19.52 23.57
C TRP A 422 16.45 20.64 22.57
N ASP A 423 15.57 21.65 22.44
CA ASP A 423 15.70 22.72 21.45
C ASP A 423 17.01 23.54 21.60
N GLY A 424 17.41 23.80 22.85
CA GLY A 424 18.67 24.51 23.14
C GLY A 424 19.95 23.70 22.92
N GLU A 425 19.82 22.37 22.80
CA GLU A 425 20.95 21.44 22.74
C GLU A 425 21.16 20.87 21.35
N ILE A 426 20.09 20.64 20.57
CA ILE A 426 20.13 19.94 19.28
C ILE A 426 19.44 20.81 18.23
N ALA A 427 20.28 21.42 17.37
CA ALA A 427 19.79 22.38 16.37
C ALA A 427 18.99 21.73 15.24
N ASP A 428 19.38 20.52 14.79
CA ASP A 428 18.69 19.79 13.72
C ASP A 428 17.33 19.26 14.23
N PRO A 429 16.18 19.67 13.65
CA PRO A 429 14.88 19.22 14.07
C PRO A 429 14.64 17.71 13.88
N GLN A 430 15.24 17.10 12.85
CA GLN A 430 15.09 15.67 12.60
C GLN A 430 15.87 14.83 13.62
N GLU A 431 17.09 15.26 13.94
CA GLU A 431 17.84 14.66 15.03
C GLU A 431 17.10 14.87 16.35
N ARG A 432 16.72 16.11 16.68
CA ARG A 432 16.01 16.45 17.91
C ARG A 432 14.75 15.59 18.15
N LEU A 433 13.98 15.31 17.10
CA LEU A 433 12.82 14.42 17.19
C LEU A 433 13.17 13.05 17.77
N LYS A 434 14.27 12.45 17.34
CA LYS A 434 14.73 11.15 17.83
C LYS A 434 15.06 11.17 19.32
N PHE A 435 15.67 12.26 19.79
CA PHE A 435 15.96 12.50 21.21
C PHE A 435 14.67 12.69 22.04
N VAL A 436 13.70 13.39 21.51
CA VAL A 436 12.37 13.56 22.14
C VAL A 436 11.69 12.21 22.31
N LEU A 437 11.60 11.42 21.25
CA LEU A 437 10.98 10.08 21.27
C LEU A 437 11.71 9.14 22.25
N ALA A 438 13.03 9.09 22.22
CA ALA A 438 13.82 8.28 23.14
C ALA A 438 13.60 8.73 24.61
N SER A 439 13.55 10.05 24.84
CA SER A 439 13.33 10.60 26.17
C SER A 439 11.93 10.32 26.71
N TYR A 440 10.93 10.29 25.83
CA TYR A 440 9.58 9.88 26.20
C TYR A 440 9.55 8.44 26.74
N ASN A 441 10.26 7.53 26.05
CA ASN A 441 10.28 6.11 26.41
C ASN A 441 11.12 5.81 27.67
N THR A 442 12.37 6.32 27.74
CA THR A 442 13.32 5.90 28.79
C THR A 442 13.62 7.02 29.82
N GLY A 443 13.11 8.23 29.59
CA GLY A 443 13.42 9.42 30.38
C GLY A 443 14.66 10.17 29.86
N HIS A 444 14.55 11.48 29.79
CA HIS A 444 15.59 12.38 29.25
C HIS A 444 16.95 12.20 29.96
N GLY A 445 16.97 11.90 31.26
CA GLY A 445 18.21 11.70 31.99
C GLY A 445 19.08 10.54 31.49
N HIS A 446 18.46 9.45 31.01
CA HIS A 446 19.22 8.34 30.40
C HIS A 446 19.78 8.71 29.03
N VAL A 447 19.06 9.52 28.26
CA VAL A 447 19.54 10.05 26.96
C VAL A 447 20.69 11.03 27.20
N GLU A 448 20.60 11.89 28.22
CA GLU A 448 21.70 12.76 28.66
C GLU A 448 22.97 11.97 29.06
N ASP A 449 22.81 10.87 29.78
CA ASP A 449 23.95 10.00 30.10
C ASP A 449 24.62 9.47 28.83
N ALA A 450 23.85 9.05 27.85
CA ALA A 450 24.38 8.56 26.57
C ALA A 450 25.12 9.68 25.81
N ARG A 451 24.61 10.91 25.82
CA ARG A 451 25.30 12.08 25.26
C ARG A 451 26.63 12.35 25.96
N ARG A 452 26.67 12.28 27.31
CA ARG A 452 27.93 12.46 28.05
C ARG A 452 28.95 11.35 27.75
N LEU A 453 28.49 10.13 27.51
CA LEU A 453 29.35 9.03 27.08
C LEU A 453 29.88 9.29 25.66
N ALA A 454 29.04 9.74 24.72
CA ALA A 454 29.45 10.11 23.36
C ALA A 454 30.56 11.18 23.41
N VAL A 455 30.37 12.28 24.14
CA VAL A 455 31.38 13.32 24.34
C VAL A 455 32.69 12.75 24.91
N LYS A 456 32.59 11.90 25.93
CA LYS A 456 33.77 11.28 26.57
C LYS A 456 34.61 10.47 25.59
N HIS A 457 33.95 9.81 24.64
CA HIS A 457 34.60 8.93 23.68
C HIS A 457 34.90 9.57 22.33
N GLY A 458 34.58 10.86 22.15
CA GLY A 458 34.86 11.61 20.94
C GLY A 458 33.86 11.49 19.82
N ASP A 459 32.68 10.95 20.15
CA ASP A 459 31.53 10.85 19.24
C ASP A 459 30.65 12.11 19.32
N ASP A 460 29.78 12.33 18.33
CA ASP A 460 28.92 13.52 18.28
C ASP A 460 27.71 13.35 19.21
N PRO A 461 27.59 14.17 20.29
CA PRO A 461 26.49 14.08 21.24
C PRO A 461 25.13 14.55 20.65
N ASN A 462 25.12 15.16 19.47
CA ASN A 462 23.95 15.71 18.82
C ASN A 462 23.46 14.86 17.64
N ARG A 463 24.22 13.82 17.29
CA ARG A 463 23.85 12.84 16.28
C ARG A 463 23.23 11.60 16.95
N TRP A 464 22.01 11.28 16.56
CA TRP A 464 21.25 10.16 17.18
C TRP A 464 21.98 8.83 17.11
N GLU A 465 22.59 8.50 15.98
CA GLU A 465 23.29 7.21 15.81
C GLU A 465 24.38 7.00 16.87
N ASP A 466 25.17 8.02 17.18
CA ASP A 466 26.21 7.97 18.17
C ASP A 466 25.63 7.83 19.60
N VAL A 467 24.58 8.58 19.87
CA VAL A 467 23.92 8.55 21.19
C VAL A 467 23.14 7.23 21.37
N ALA A 468 22.50 6.71 20.34
CA ALA A 468 21.84 5.41 20.36
C ALA A 468 22.82 4.28 20.65
N TYR A 469 24.02 4.31 20.05
CA TYR A 469 25.09 3.37 20.37
C TYR A 469 25.39 3.38 21.88
N TRP A 470 25.57 4.55 22.48
CA TRP A 470 25.87 4.64 23.92
C TRP A 470 24.67 4.27 24.80
N LEU A 471 23.45 4.52 24.37
CA LEU A 471 22.24 4.00 25.02
C LEU A 471 22.25 2.46 25.06
N LEU A 472 22.56 1.81 23.94
CA LEU A 472 22.70 0.34 23.88
C LEU A 472 23.78 -0.18 24.84
N GLN A 473 24.92 0.51 24.93
CA GLN A 473 26.01 0.13 25.83
C GLN A 473 25.65 0.30 27.32
N LYS A 474 24.70 1.17 27.68
CA LYS A 474 24.30 1.42 29.07
C LYS A 474 23.70 0.20 29.82
N SER A 475 23.42 -0.89 29.14
CA SER A 475 23.10 -2.17 29.77
C SER A 475 24.32 -2.88 30.38
N LYS A 476 25.54 -2.46 29.97
CA LYS A 476 26.80 -3.07 30.44
C LYS A 476 27.29 -2.39 31.72
N ARG A 477 27.70 -3.19 32.73
CA ARG A 477 28.14 -2.64 34.00
C ARG A 477 29.28 -1.62 33.87
N ALA A 478 30.28 -1.90 33.06
CA ALA A 478 31.41 -1.00 32.84
C ALA A 478 30.98 0.38 32.31
N VAL A 479 29.83 0.46 31.63
CA VAL A 479 29.31 1.70 31.04
C VAL A 479 28.40 2.43 32.02
N TYR A 480 27.40 1.75 32.59
CA TYR A 480 26.47 2.45 33.50
C TYR A 480 27.08 2.84 34.86
N THR A 481 28.26 2.32 35.24
CA THR A 481 29.02 2.74 36.42
C THR A 481 30.10 3.78 36.07
N ASP A 482 30.18 4.24 34.84
CA ASP A 482 31.14 5.25 34.44
C ASP A 482 30.88 6.59 35.17
N PRO A 483 31.91 7.33 35.62
CA PRO A 483 31.75 8.57 36.35
C PRO A 483 30.91 9.66 35.69
N VAL A 484 30.80 9.66 34.34
CA VAL A 484 29.95 10.65 33.61
C VAL A 484 28.48 10.26 33.61
N VAL A 485 28.15 9.02 33.94
CA VAL A 485 26.77 8.52 34.01
C VAL A 485 26.13 8.89 35.35
N LYS A 486 25.01 9.59 35.30
CA LYS A 486 24.29 10.08 36.50
C LYS A 486 23.06 9.25 36.85
N TYR A 487 22.41 8.64 35.83
CA TYR A 487 21.13 7.93 35.97
C TYR A 487 21.30 6.39 35.95
N GLY A 488 22.55 5.90 35.86
CA GLY A 488 22.89 4.50 36.00
C GLY A 488 22.39 3.60 34.84
N PHE A 489 21.96 2.40 35.19
CA PHE A 489 21.55 1.35 34.25
C PHE A 489 20.32 1.76 33.41
N ALA A 490 20.38 1.46 32.07
CA ALA A 490 19.22 1.50 31.18
C ALA A 490 19.23 0.30 30.23
N ARG A 491 18.03 -0.20 29.87
CA ARG A 491 17.85 -1.17 28.78
C ARG A 491 17.83 -0.42 27.44
N GLY A 492 19.00 -0.02 26.94
CA GLY A 492 19.11 0.85 25.78
C GLY A 492 18.51 0.31 24.48
N LEU A 493 18.31 -1.00 24.36
CA LEU A 493 17.64 -1.61 23.20
C LEU A 493 16.19 -1.11 23.07
N GLU A 494 15.48 -0.94 24.17
CA GLU A 494 14.08 -0.54 24.17
C GLU A 494 13.87 0.87 23.57
N PRO A 495 14.52 1.96 24.04
CA PRO A 495 14.35 3.27 23.43
C PRO A 495 14.90 3.37 22.00
N VAL A 496 15.96 2.64 21.65
CA VAL A 496 16.51 2.67 20.28
C VAL A 496 15.54 2.03 19.30
N THR A 497 14.99 0.86 19.62
CA THR A 497 13.97 0.22 18.77
C THR A 497 12.64 0.99 18.77
N TYR A 498 12.29 1.64 19.87
CA TYR A 498 11.11 2.50 19.96
C TYR A 498 11.14 3.64 18.94
N VAL A 499 12.27 4.37 18.88
CA VAL A 499 12.46 5.44 17.90
C VAL A 499 12.38 4.91 16.48
N ALA A 500 13.11 3.82 16.18
CA ALA A 500 13.12 3.23 14.85
C ALA A 500 11.71 2.80 14.38
N HIS A 501 10.96 2.09 15.23
CA HIS A 501 9.62 1.61 14.89
C HIS A 501 8.60 2.74 14.70
N ILE A 502 8.70 3.84 15.45
CA ILE A 502 7.80 4.98 15.28
C ILE A 502 8.09 5.68 13.95
N LEU A 503 9.35 5.93 13.63
CA LEU A 503 9.73 6.61 12.39
C LEU A 503 9.39 5.77 11.15
N GLU A 504 9.64 4.46 11.20
CA GLU A 504 9.23 3.51 10.16
C GLU A 504 7.71 3.57 9.94
N ARG A 505 6.93 3.46 11.03
CA ARG A 505 5.47 3.50 10.97
C ARG A 505 4.95 4.85 10.47
N TRP A 506 5.55 5.93 10.89
CA TRP A 506 5.21 7.27 10.40
C TRP A 506 5.41 7.36 8.88
N THR A 507 6.52 6.86 8.34
CA THR A 507 6.77 6.77 6.89
C THR A 507 5.67 5.98 6.18
N HIS A 508 5.22 4.85 6.73
CA HIS A 508 4.08 4.12 6.17
C HIS A 508 2.80 4.96 6.19
N TYR A 509 2.48 5.62 7.33
CA TYR A 509 1.26 6.41 7.45
C TYR A 509 1.22 7.57 6.45
N GLN A 510 2.35 8.22 6.19
CA GLN A 510 2.45 9.30 5.20
C GLN A 510 2.09 8.88 3.77
N GLN A 511 2.25 7.60 3.44
CA GLN A 511 1.94 7.08 2.12
C GLN A 511 0.46 6.71 1.94
N PHE A 512 -0.25 6.45 3.03
CA PHE A 512 -1.64 5.98 2.99
C PHE A 512 -2.67 7.03 3.38
N VAL A 513 -2.24 8.08 4.08
CA VAL A 513 -3.14 9.11 4.60
C VAL A 513 -2.57 10.48 4.26
N GLY A 514 -3.38 11.30 3.62
CA GLY A 514 -3.03 12.66 3.23
C GLY A 514 -2.95 13.65 4.39
#